data_af942ee9d3b7fdf2dc4dfce9d3a09db3
#
_entry.id   af942ee9d3b7fdf2dc4dfce9d3a09db3
#
_cell.length_a   1.000
_cell.length_b   1.000
_cell.length_c   1.000
_cell.angle_alpha   90.00
_cell.angle_beta   90.00
_cell.angle_gamma   90.00
#
_symmetry.space_group_name_H-M   'P 1'
#
loop_
_entity.id
_entity.type
_entity.pdbx_description
1 polymer ?
#
loop_
_entity_poly.entity_id
_entity_poly.type
_entity_poly.pdbx_seq_one_letter_code
_entity_poly.pdbx_strand_id
1 'polypeptide(L)'
;IGAWVMIYYSIVQWETMKPVPSWDLAIFSELAKAYAHFQTPIVPVKGDGYNLLGDHFHPILILLGPIWRLFPTPLSLLITQDLLLAFSAWPLTRLASRLTNQWVAGGLGLVYVLSWGMQGAVAAQFHEIAFAMPLLAYASVAFVERRWGAVTAWSVPLVLVKEDMGLTVLMIGVAVILTSAVPAWYRSCTVIRPSERGADGLNAAAGNAPKDEATRNRHRGLRLGVGMIVGGIAAFLF
;
A
#
# COMPACT_ATOMS: atom_id res chain seq x y z
N ILE A 1 15.04 7.31 -10.07
CA ILE A 1 14.54 8.46 -10.84
C ILE A 1 13.20 8.94 -10.27
N GLY A 2 12.15 8.10 -10.22
CA GLY A 2 10.82 8.52 -9.76
C GLY A 2 10.80 9.16 -8.37
N ALA A 3 11.43 8.52 -7.38
CA ALA A 3 11.55 9.08 -6.03
C ALA A 3 12.24 10.46 -6.04
N TRP A 4 13.30 10.60 -6.83
CA TRP A 4 14.01 11.88 -6.94
C TRP A 4 13.11 12.99 -7.50
N VAL A 5 12.32 12.70 -8.52
CA VAL A 5 11.36 13.68 -9.10
C VAL A 5 10.32 14.09 -8.06
N MET A 6 9.74 13.16 -7.32
CA MET A 6 8.75 13.45 -6.26
C MET A 6 9.36 14.32 -5.16
N ILE A 7 10.52 13.91 -4.62
CA ILE A 7 11.21 14.64 -3.54
C ILE A 7 11.60 16.04 -4.01
N TYR A 8 12.12 16.17 -5.25
CA TYR A 8 12.43 17.48 -5.79
C TYR A 8 11.19 18.39 -5.86
N TYR A 9 10.06 17.83 -6.31
CA TYR A 9 8.80 18.57 -6.37
C TYR A 9 8.34 18.99 -4.96
N SER A 10 8.38 18.11 -3.98
CA SER A 10 8.03 18.40 -2.59
C SER A 10 8.94 19.46 -1.96
N ILE A 11 10.25 19.43 -2.25
CA ILE A 11 11.19 20.48 -1.80
C ILE A 11 10.82 21.83 -2.43
N VAL A 12 10.57 21.86 -3.74
CA VAL A 12 10.19 23.10 -4.44
C VAL A 12 8.86 23.64 -3.90
N GLN A 13 7.87 22.78 -3.65
CA GLN A 13 6.61 23.20 -3.01
C GLN A 13 6.88 23.81 -1.64
N TRP A 14 7.71 23.19 -0.83
CA TRP A 14 8.04 23.66 0.51
C TRP A 14 8.78 25.00 0.49
N GLU A 15 9.79 25.14 -0.36
CA GLU A 15 10.61 26.36 -0.45
C GLU A 15 9.84 27.54 -1.05
N THR A 16 8.99 27.28 -2.04
CA THR A 16 8.22 28.35 -2.71
C THR A 16 6.89 28.66 -2.05
N MET A 17 6.44 27.81 -1.09
CA MET A 17 5.09 27.85 -0.51
C MET A 17 3.98 27.86 -1.58
N LYS A 18 4.18 27.13 -2.68
CA LYS A 18 3.23 27.03 -3.80
C LYS A 18 3.02 25.56 -4.17
N PRO A 19 1.81 25.03 -4.01
CA PRO A 19 0.66 25.65 -3.34
C PRO A 19 0.93 25.94 -1.85
N VAL A 20 0.11 26.77 -1.24
CA VAL A 20 0.16 27.01 0.20
C VAL A 20 0.11 25.67 0.95
N PRO A 21 0.95 25.46 1.98
CA PRO A 21 0.93 24.22 2.77
C PRO A 21 -0.49 23.86 3.21
N SER A 22 -0.82 22.57 3.04
CA SER A 22 -2.17 22.10 3.36
C SER A 22 -2.46 22.15 4.85
N TRP A 23 -3.71 22.30 5.21
CA TRP A 23 -4.20 22.16 6.58
C TRP A 23 -3.80 20.80 7.18
N ASP A 24 -3.88 19.73 6.38
CA ASP A 24 -3.54 18.38 6.79
C ASP A 24 -2.06 18.24 7.13
N LEU A 25 -1.18 18.88 6.37
CA LEU A 25 0.26 18.88 6.69
C LEU A 25 0.53 19.46 8.08
N ALA A 26 -0.20 20.51 8.49
CA ALA A 26 -0.06 21.08 9.83
C ALA A 26 -0.58 20.08 10.90
N ILE A 27 -1.72 19.46 10.68
CA ILE A 27 -2.32 18.45 11.58
C ILE A 27 -1.34 17.29 11.81
N PHE A 28 -0.84 16.68 10.72
CA PHE A 28 0.06 15.54 10.81
C PHE A 28 1.45 15.91 11.33
N SER A 29 1.89 17.16 11.16
CA SER A 29 3.12 17.66 11.77
C SER A 29 3.02 17.73 13.29
N GLU A 30 1.92 18.25 13.83
CA GLU A 30 1.68 18.27 15.29
C GLU A 30 1.54 16.85 15.86
N LEU A 31 0.85 15.94 15.15
CA LEU A 31 0.79 14.54 15.52
C LEU A 31 2.18 13.90 15.57
N ALA A 32 3.00 14.06 14.52
CA ALA A 32 4.33 13.49 14.44
C ALA A 32 5.24 14.03 15.56
N LYS A 33 5.14 15.31 15.86
CA LYS A 33 5.82 15.97 16.97
C LYS A 33 5.41 15.37 18.32
N ALA A 34 4.11 15.17 18.57
CA ALA A 34 3.63 14.55 19.79
C ALA A 34 4.19 13.12 19.95
N TYR A 35 4.12 12.30 18.91
CA TYR A 35 4.66 10.95 18.93
C TYR A 35 6.18 10.89 19.09
N ALA A 36 6.93 11.88 18.56
CA ALA A 36 8.36 12.01 18.78
C ALA A 36 8.72 12.16 20.26
N HIS A 37 7.82 12.71 21.06
CA HIS A 37 7.99 12.92 22.50
C HIS A 37 7.17 11.93 23.36
N PHE A 38 6.62 10.86 22.75
CA PHE A 38 5.78 9.86 23.41
C PHE A 38 4.54 10.48 24.10
N GLN A 39 3.99 11.53 23.49
CA GLN A 39 2.81 12.24 23.99
C GLN A 39 1.58 11.87 23.18
N THR A 40 0.40 12.05 23.80
CA THR A 40 -0.88 11.97 23.09
C THR A 40 -0.93 13.04 22.00
N PRO A 41 -1.41 12.70 20.79
CA PRO A 41 -1.42 13.63 19.66
C PRO A 41 -2.52 14.68 19.82
N ILE A 42 -2.28 15.66 20.67
CA ILE A 42 -3.12 16.84 20.78
C ILE A 42 -2.73 17.80 19.66
N VAL A 43 -3.70 18.21 18.85
CA VAL A 43 -3.52 19.02 17.65
C VAL A 43 -4.24 20.35 17.79
N PRO A 44 -3.54 21.41 18.29
CA PRO A 44 -4.15 22.71 18.56
C PRO A 44 -4.75 23.39 17.33
N VAL A 45 -4.24 23.08 16.13
CA VAL A 45 -4.77 23.56 14.85
C VAL A 45 -6.25 23.19 14.65
N LYS A 46 -6.73 22.06 15.21
CA LYS A 46 -8.14 21.64 15.17
C LYS A 46 -8.97 22.16 16.35
N GLY A 47 -8.32 22.65 17.40
CA GLY A 47 -8.96 23.18 18.61
C GLY A 47 -8.15 22.88 19.88
N ASP A 48 -8.43 23.63 20.92
CA ASP A 48 -7.77 23.45 22.21
C ASP A 48 -8.04 22.04 22.79
N GLY A 49 -6.99 21.31 23.10
CA GLY A 49 -7.09 19.96 23.65
C GLY A 49 -7.60 18.88 22.67
N TYR A 50 -7.72 19.19 21.39
CA TYR A 50 -8.23 18.25 20.40
C TYR A 50 -7.30 17.06 20.22
N ASN A 51 -7.79 15.87 20.62
CA ASN A 51 -7.05 14.61 20.47
C ASN A 51 -7.35 13.96 19.12
N LEU A 52 -6.36 13.89 18.25
CA LEU A 52 -6.51 13.36 16.89
C LEU A 52 -6.88 11.88 16.84
N LEU A 53 -6.57 11.08 17.87
CA LEU A 53 -7.00 9.68 17.95
C LEU A 53 -8.53 9.51 18.09
N GLY A 54 -9.23 10.58 18.48
CA GLY A 54 -10.69 10.59 18.52
C GLY A 54 -11.36 10.99 17.20
N ASP A 55 -10.58 11.43 16.21
CA ASP A 55 -11.07 11.83 14.89
C ASP A 55 -11.05 10.64 13.92
N HIS A 56 -9.87 10.04 13.76
CA HIS A 56 -9.64 8.91 12.88
C HIS A 56 -8.74 7.86 13.54
N PHE A 57 -8.99 6.60 13.24
CA PHE A 57 -8.15 5.50 13.68
C PHE A 57 -7.01 5.25 12.69
N HIS A 58 -5.85 5.85 12.98
CA HIS A 58 -4.65 5.75 12.13
C HIS A 58 -3.36 5.46 12.94
N PRO A 59 -3.32 4.37 13.73
CA PRO A 59 -2.20 4.08 14.62
C PRO A 59 -0.86 3.87 13.89
N ILE A 60 -0.86 3.57 12.58
CA ILE A 60 0.36 3.44 11.79
C ILE A 60 1.21 4.72 11.80
N LEU A 61 0.57 5.88 12.02
CA LEU A 61 1.26 7.17 12.03
C LEU A 61 2.22 7.33 13.21
N ILE A 62 2.20 6.42 14.18
CA ILE A 62 3.23 6.37 15.25
C ILE A 62 4.64 6.24 14.64
N LEU A 63 4.75 5.67 13.44
CA LEU A 63 6.01 5.55 12.70
C LEU A 63 6.59 6.92 12.29
N LEU A 64 5.79 7.98 12.31
CA LEU A 64 6.28 9.34 12.06
C LEU A 64 7.05 9.92 13.26
N GLY A 65 6.83 9.40 14.47
CA GLY A 65 7.53 9.88 15.67
C GLY A 65 9.05 9.79 15.55
N PRO A 66 9.65 8.63 15.26
CA PRO A 66 11.09 8.51 15.03
C PRO A 66 11.59 9.39 13.88
N ILE A 67 10.81 9.53 12.80
CA ILE A 67 11.17 10.37 11.64
C ILE A 67 11.27 11.83 12.06
N TRP A 68 10.24 12.33 12.76
CA TRP A 68 10.21 13.69 13.26
C TRP A 68 11.32 13.96 14.28
N ARG A 69 11.65 12.97 15.10
CA ARG A 69 12.74 13.10 16.10
C ARG A 69 14.11 13.32 15.44
N LEU A 70 14.33 12.72 14.27
CA LEU A 70 15.57 12.87 13.49
C LEU A 70 15.56 14.14 12.64
N PHE A 71 14.40 14.47 12.07
CA PHE A 71 14.20 15.58 11.16
C PHE A 71 12.94 16.37 11.53
N PRO A 72 13.01 17.30 12.51
CA PRO A 72 11.85 18.00 13.07
C PRO A 72 11.33 19.10 12.14
N THR A 73 10.84 18.73 10.98
CA THR A 73 10.30 19.63 9.96
C THR A 73 9.14 18.97 9.19
N PRO A 74 8.10 19.71 8.82
CA PRO A 74 7.03 19.17 7.97
C PRO A 74 7.54 18.59 6.63
N LEU A 75 8.64 19.10 6.11
CA LEU A 75 9.28 18.57 4.90
C LEU A 75 9.63 17.07 5.05
N SER A 76 9.95 16.61 6.27
CA SER A 76 10.24 15.19 6.51
C SER A 76 9.02 14.29 6.27
N LEU A 77 7.82 14.78 6.51
CA LEU A 77 6.57 14.06 6.22
C LEU A 77 6.34 13.96 4.71
N LEU A 78 6.57 15.06 3.97
CA LEU A 78 6.47 15.08 2.51
C LEU A 78 7.44 14.07 1.89
N ILE A 79 8.71 14.10 2.29
CA ILE A 79 9.72 13.15 1.81
C ILE A 79 9.34 11.71 2.19
N THR A 80 8.80 11.47 3.38
CA THR A 80 8.33 10.15 3.80
C THR A 80 7.22 9.64 2.87
N GLN A 81 6.23 10.48 2.56
CA GLN A 81 5.19 10.16 1.59
C GLN A 81 5.79 9.81 0.23
N ASP A 82 6.69 10.66 -0.30
CA ASP A 82 7.31 10.44 -1.61
C ASP A 82 8.07 9.10 -1.68
N LEU A 83 8.78 8.76 -0.60
CA LEU A 83 9.48 7.48 -0.50
C LEU A 83 8.51 6.29 -0.45
N LEU A 84 7.40 6.38 0.29
CA LEU A 84 6.37 5.34 0.35
C LEU A 84 5.72 5.14 -1.03
N LEU A 85 5.34 6.24 -1.70
CA LEU A 85 4.76 6.20 -3.05
C LEU A 85 5.75 5.58 -4.05
N ALA A 86 6.99 6.01 -4.05
CA ALA A 86 8.01 5.47 -4.94
C ALA A 86 8.31 3.99 -4.64
N PHE A 87 8.36 3.61 -3.37
CA PHE A 87 8.61 2.24 -2.94
C PHE A 87 7.48 1.28 -3.37
N SER A 88 6.24 1.76 -3.48
CA SER A 88 5.12 0.96 -3.97
C SER A 88 5.32 0.44 -5.40
N ALA A 89 6.14 1.13 -6.22
CA ALA A 89 6.49 0.67 -7.57
C ALA A 89 7.38 -0.59 -7.56
N TRP A 90 8.15 -0.82 -6.50
CA TRP A 90 9.13 -1.90 -6.46
C TRP A 90 8.53 -3.29 -6.69
N PRO A 91 7.51 -3.75 -5.94
CA PRO A 91 6.92 -5.06 -6.14
C PRO A 91 6.29 -5.19 -7.54
N LEU A 92 5.65 -4.14 -8.06
CA LEU A 92 5.02 -4.14 -9.38
C LEU A 92 6.06 -4.25 -10.49
N THR A 93 7.13 -3.46 -10.42
CA THR A 93 8.26 -3.52 -11.37
C THR A 93 8.92 -4.90 -11.34
N ARG A 94 9.12 -5.48 -10.16
CA ARG A 94 9.68 -6.82 -10.00
C ARG A 94 8.76 -7.90 -10.59
N LEU A 95 7.45 -7.78 -10.45
CA LEU A 95 6.51 -8.68 -11.11
C LEU A 95 6.59 -8.51 -12.63
N ALA A 96 6.57 -7.28 -13.13
CA ALA A 96 6.68 -6.98 -14.56
C ALA A 96 7.98 -7.54 -15.17
N SER A 97 9.12 -7.47 -14.46
CA SER A 97 10.40 -7.99 -14.95
C SER A 97 10.45 -9.53 -15.10
N ARG A 98 9.55 -10.25 -14.42
CA ARG A 98 9.38 -11.70 -14.58
C ARG A 98 8.48 -12.05 -15.78
N LEU A 99 7.63 -11.11 -16.20
CA LEU A 99 6.68 -11.31 -17.30
C LEU A 99 7.20 -10.73 -18.62
N THR A 100 8.14 -9.79 -18.55
CA THR A 100 8.71 -9.07 -19.69
C THR A 100 10.24 -9.00 -19.57
N ASN A 101 10.87 -8.07 -20.24
CA ASN A 101 12.28 -7.77 -20.05
C ASN A 101 12.47 -6.60 -19.06
N GLN A 102 13.69 -6.46 -18.52
CA GLN A 102 14.01 -5.46 -17.49
C GLN A 102 13.79 -4.01 -17.93
N TRP A 103 13.94 -3.71 -19.24
CA TRP A 103 13.74 -2.37 -19.77
C TRP A 103 12.28 -1.98 -19.79
N VAL A 104 11.41 -2.89 -20.27
CA VAL A 104 9.96 -2.70 -20.25
C VAL A 104 9.47 -2.61 -18.81
N ALA A 105 9.93 -3.49 -17.93
CA ALA A 105 9.55 -3.46 -16.54
C ALA A 105 9.96 -2.14 -15.86
N GLY A 106 11.18 -1.66 -16.12
CA GLY A 106 11.65 -0.37 -15.63
C GLY A 106 10.81 0.80 -16.15
N GLY A 107 10.46 0.76 -17.45
CA GLY A 107 9.56 1.74 -18.07
C GLY A 107 8.17 1.75 -17.41
N LEU A 108 7.56 0.57 -17.18
CA LEU A 108 6.28 0.45 -16.50
C LEU A 108 6.32 0.97 -15.06
N GLY A 109 7.40 0.66 -14.31
CA GLY A 109 7.60 1.20 -12.97
C GLY A 109 7.73 2.71 -12.97
N LEU A 110 8.43 3.29 -13.95
CA LEU A 110 8.56 4.73 -14.09
C LEU A 110 7.22 5.39 -14.45
N VAL A 111 6.47 4.82 -15.38
CA VAL A 111 5.12 5.30 -15.76
C VAL A 111 4.19 5.26 -14.55
N TYR A 112 4.26 4.20 -13.73
CA TYR A 112 3.47 4.09 -12.51
C TYR A 112 3.79 5.22 -11.53
N VAL A 113 5.07 5.43 -11.20
CA VAL A 113 5.50 6.46 -10.24
C VAL A 113 5.23 7.87 -10.75
N LEU A 114 5.35 8.11 -12.06
CA LEU A 114 5.08 9.40 -12.70
C LEU A 114 3.64 9.54 -13.18
N SER A 115 2.75 8.58 -12.84
CA SER A 115 1.35 8.65 -13.22
C SER A 115 0.65 9.85 -12.58
N TRP A 116 -0.41 10.32 -13.24
CA TRP A 116 -1.22 11.44 -12.76
C TRP A 116 -1.69 11.28 -11.32
N GLY A 117 -2.12 10.06 -10.92
CA GLY A 117 -2.56 9.79 -9.56
C GLY A 117 -1.45 9.98 -8.52
N MET A 118 -0.22 9.54 -8.82
CA MET A 118 0.93 9.71 -7.94
C MET A 118 1.34 11.18 -7.84
N GLN A 119 1.36 11.90 -8.96
CA GLN A 119 1.67 13.33 -8.98
C GLN A 119 0.61 14.13 -8.20
N GLY A 120 -0.67 13.75 -8.35
CA GLY A 120 -1.76 14.35 -7.58
C GLY A 120 -1.63 14.11 -6.07
N ALA A 121 -1.21 12.91 -5.65
CA ALA A 121 -0.96 12.61 -4.25
C ALA A 121 0.19 13.46 -3.68
N VAL A 122 1.29 13.63 -4.41
CA VAL A 122 2.41 14.50 -4.00
C VAL A 122 1.97 15.97 -3.93
N ALA A 123 1.18 16.43 -4.91
CA ALA A 123 0.66 17.79 -4.95
C ALA A 123 -0.32 18.10 -3.80
N ALA A 124 -1.09 17.11 -3.35
CA ALA A 124 -2.00 17.21 -2.21
C ALA A 124 -1.26 17.28 -0.86
N GLN A 125 0.04 17.08 -0.86
CA GLN A 125 0.92 17.03 0.31
C GLN A 125 0.65 15.78 1.19
N PHE A 126 1.17 15.77 2.43
CA PHE A 126 1.15 14.57 3.26
C PHE A 126 -0.27 14.14 3.64
N HIS A 127 -0.56 12.85 3.38
CA HIS A 127 -1.73 12.15 3.87
C HIS A 127 -1.36 10.74 4.36
N GLU A 128 -2.06 10.27 5.40
CA GLU A 128 -1.85 8.95 6.01
C GLU A 128 -1.96 7.79 5.02
N ILE A 129 -2.79 7.97 3.98
CA ILE A 129 -3.04 6.95 2.95
C ILE A 129 -1.77 6.55 2.16
N ALA A 130 -0.72 7.36 2.21
CA ALA A 130 0.56 7.04 1.61
C ALA A 130 1.14 5.71 2.14
N PHE A 131 0.89 5.36 3.42
CA PHE A 131 1.29 4.09 4.00
C PHE A 131 0.55 2.89 3.39
N ALA A 132 -0.66 3.08 2.88
CA ALA A 132 -1.41 2.02 2.21
C ALA A 132 -0.80 1.63 0.86
N MET A 133 -0.14 2.54 0.17
CA MET A 133 0.34 2.31 -1.20
C MET A 133 1.32 1.12 -1.32
N PRO A 134 2.40 1.02 -0.54
CA PRO A 134 3.26 -0.16 -0.59
C PRO A 134 2.55 -1.42 -0.13
N LEU A 135 1.70 -1.36 0.89
CA LEU A 135 0.93 -2.51 1.38
C LEU A 135 0.04 -3.09 0.29
N LEU A 136 -0.72 -2.23 -0.40
CA LEU A 136 -1.57 -2.61 -1.54
C LEU A 136 -0.76 -3.15 -2.71
N ALA A 137 0.39 -2.55 -3.03
CA ALA A 137 1.24 -3.01 -4.12
C ALA A 137 1.77 -4.43 -3.85
N TYR A 138 2.26 -4.72 -2.64
CA TYR A 138 2.70 -6.06 -2.25
C TYR A 138 1.54 -7.06 -2.17
N ALA A 139 0.38 -6.64 -1.64
CA ALA A 139 -0.83 -7.48 -1.61
C ALA A 139 -1.29 -7.85 -3.03
N SER A 140 -1.26 -6.89 -3.97
CA SER A 140 -1.64 -7.10 -5.36
C SER A 140 -0.72 -8.09 -6.06
N VAL A 141 0.61 -7.97 -5.88
CA VAL A 141 1.58 -8.94 -6.41
C VAL A 141 1.35 -10.32 -5.82
N ALA A 142 1.20 -10.42 -4.49
CA ALA A 142 0.90 -11.67 -3.82
C ALA A 142 -0.42 -12.30 -4.31
N PHE A 143 -1.42 -11.48 -4.65
CA PHE A 143 -2.69 -11.91 -5.21
C PHE A 143 -2.51 -12.52 -6.61
N VAL A 144 -1.77 -11.87 -7.49
CA VAL A 144 -1.44 -12.38 -8.84
C VAL A 144 -0.69 -13.70 -8.73
N GLU A 145 0.24 -13.82 -7.79
CA GLU A 145 1.00 -15.03 -7.51
C GLU A 145 0.22 -16.09 -6.71
N ARG A 146 -1.04 -15.82 -6.34
CA ARG A 146 -1.92 -16.69 -5.53
C ARG A 146 -1.33 -17.10 -4.19
N ARG A 147 -0.48 -16.27 -3.61
CA ARG A 147 0.12 -16.47 -2.28
C ARG A 147 -0.80 -15.88 -1.21
N TRP A 148 -1.93 -16.57 -0.93
CA TRP A 148 -3.02 -16.05 -0.10
C TRP A 148 -2.58 -15.61 1.30
N GLY A 149 -1.64 -16.34 1.92
CA GLY A 149 -1.07 -15.92 3.20
C GLY A 149 -0.32 -14.59 3.14
N ALA A 150 0.39 -14.33 2.04
CA ALA A 150 1.06 -13.05 1.82
C ALA A 150 0.05 -11.93 1.50
N VAL A 151 -1.03 -12.24 0.74
CA VAL A 151 -2.14 -11.29 0.52
C VAL A 151 -2.70 -10.83 1.87
N THR A 152 -3.03 -11.78 2.76
CA THR A 152 -3.55 -11.44 4.10
C THR A 152 -2.53 -10.64 4.91
N ALA A 153 -1.26 -11.05 4.92
CA ALA A 153 -0.22 -10.38 5.70
C ALA A 153 0.01 -8.93 5.28
N TRP A 154 -0.09 -8.63 3.98
CA TRP A 154 0.05 -7.27 3.47
C TRP A 154 -1.25 -6.45 3.54
N SER A 155 -2.40 -7.11 3.55
CA SER A 155 -3.70 -6.40 3.60
C SER A 155 -4.14 -6.06 5.02
N VAL A 156 -3.89 -6.93 6.01
CA VAL A 156 -4.31 -6.68 7.40
C VAL A 156 -3.78 -5.37 7.97
N PRO A 157 -2.50 -4.98 7.76
CA PRO A 157 -2.01 -3.70 8.26
C PRO A 157 -2.69 -2.46 7.67
N LEU A 158 -3.46 -2.58 6.57
CA LEU A 158 -4.23 -1.47 6.01
C LEU A 158 -5.22 -0.89 7.03
N VAL A 159 -5.77 -1.73 7.90
CA VAL A 159 -6.69 -1.30 8.99
C VAL A 159 -6.02 -0.29 9.93
N LEU A 160 -4.68 -0.37 10.08
CA LEU A 160 -3.92 0.57 10.91
C LEU A 160 -3.64 1.91 10.21
N VAL A 161 -3.89 2.00 8.92
CA VAL A 161 -3.71 3.24 8.15
C VAL A 161 -4.89 4.16 8.35
N LYS A 162 -6.10 3.61 8.25
CA LYS A 162 -7.35 4.34 8.46
C LYS A 162 -8.48 3.33 8.65
N GLU A 163 -9.52 3.68 9.42
CA GLU A 163 -10.67 2.80 9.71
C GLU A 163 -11.39 2.36 8.44
N ASP A 164 -11.54 3.24 7.44
CA ASP A 164 -12.21 2.94 6.17
C ASP A 164 -11.45 1.92 5.30
N MET A 165 -10.16 1.71 5.55
CA MET A 165 -9.38 0.64 4.90
C MET A 165 -9.86 -0.76 5.29
N GLY A 166 -10.66 -0.91 6.35
CA GLY A 166 -11.36 -2.14 6.67
C GLY A 166 -12.24 -2.62 5.50
N LEU A 167 -12.91 -1.70 4.81
CA LEU A 167 -13.68 -2.01 3.60
C LEU A 167 -12.79 -2.51 2.45
N THR A 168 -11.60 -1.93 2.29
CA THR A 168 -10.63 -2.40 1.30
C THR A 168 -10.17 -3.82 1.62
N VAL A 169 -9.86 -4.12 2.88
CA VAL A 169 -9.48 -5.48 3.33
C VAL A 169 -10.61 -6.48 3.07
N LEU A 170 -11.85 -6.10 3.36
CA LEU A 170 -13.05 -6.89 3.07
C LEU A 170 -13.13 -7.21 1.57
N MET A 171 -13.00 -6.21 0.70
CA MET A 171 -13.10 -6.39 -0.76
C MET A 171 -11.96 -7.26 -1.30
N ILE A 172 -10.75 -7.15 -0.78
CA ILE A 172 -9.65 -8.06 -1.10
C ILE A 172 -10.00 -9.49 -0.67
N GLY A 173 -10.60 -9.67 0.51
CA GLY A 173 -11.09 -10.97 0.99
C GLY A 173 -12.12 -11.59 0.06
N VAL A 174 -13.10 -10.81 -0.41
CA VAL A 174 -14.07 -11.23 -1.44
C VAL A 174 -13.37 -11.66 -2.72
N ALA A 175 -12.42 -10.86 -3.22
CA ALA A 175 -11.66 -11.19 -4.42
C ALA A 175 -10.86 -12.50 -4.26
N VAL A 176 -10.27 -12.75 -3.09
CA VAL A 176 -9.58 -14.01 -2.77
C VAL A 176 -10.54 -15.19 -2.81
N ILE A 177 -11.75 -15.07 -2.23
CA ILE A 177 -12.76 -16.12 -2.26
C ILE A 177 -13.19 -16.42 -3.69
N LEU A 178 -13.60 -15.40 -4.44
CA LEU A 178 -14.06 -15.54 -5.81
C LEU A 178 -12.99 -16.21 -6.69
N THR A 179 -11.75 -15.74 -6.58
CA THR A 179 -10.61 -16.28 -7.33
C THR A 179 -10.27 -17.72 -6.91
N SER A 180 -10.42 -18.06 -5.63
CA SER A 180 -10.20 -19.42 -5.12
C SER A 180 -11.32 -20.37 -5.55
N ALA A 181 -12.55 -19.87 -5.70
CA ALA A 181 -13.71 -20.68 -6.13
C ALA A 181 -13.69 -21.02 -7.63
N VAL A 182 -13.03 -20.22 -8.47
CA VAL A 182 -12.97 -20.41 -9.92
C VAL A 182 -12.34 -21.74 -10.30
N PRO A 183 -12.98 -22.61 -11.12
CA PRO A 183 -12.45 -23.88 -11.56
C PRO A 183 -11.13 -23.76 -12.33
N ALA A 184 -10.27 -24.78 -12.24
CA ALA A 184 -8.95 -24.78 -12.87
C ALA A 184 -8.99 -24.61 -14.40
N TRP A 185 -10.00 -25.15 -15.08
CA TRP A 185 -10.13 -25.07 -16.54
C TRP A 185 -10.44 -23.63 -17.02
N TYR A 186 -11.24 -22.85 -16.29
CA TYR A 186 -11.49 -21.44 -16.61
C TYR A 186 -10.24 -20.58 -16.44
N ARG A 187 -9.38 -20.95 -15.52
CA ARG A 187 -8.11 -20.25 -15.23
C ARG A 187 -7.09 -20.35 -16.36
N SER A 188 -7.11 -21.43 -17.11
CA SER A 188 -6.20 -21.64 -18.24
C SER A 188 -6.46 -20.68 -19.41
N CYS A 189 -7.68 -20.11 -19.50
CA CYS A 189 -8.04 -19.17 -20.56
C CYS A 189 -7.62 -17.71 -20.26
N THR A 190 -7.34 -17.38 -19.01
CA THR A 190 -7.11 -15.98 -18.56
C THR A 190 -5.64 -15.68 -18.20
N VAL A 191 -4.78 -16.68 -18.17
CA VAL A 191 -3.36 -16.47 -17.86
C VAL A 191 -2.65 -15.91 -19.09
N ILE A 192 -2.15 -14.67 -18.98
CA ILE A 192 -1.16 -14.12 -19.90
C ILE A 192 0.01 -15.11 -19.89
N ARG A 193 0.26 -15.79 -21.03
CA ARG A 193 1.41 -16.70 -21.15
C ARG A 193 2.68 -15.87 -21.00
N PRO A 194 3.53 -16.13 -20.01
CA PRO A 194 4.82 -15.49 -19.90
C PRO A 194 5.63 -15.75 -21.17
N SER A 195 6.48 -14.80 -21.59
CA SER A 195 7.46 -15.06 -22.64
C SER A 195 8.34 -16.26 -22.22
N GLU A 196 8.76 -17.10 -23.16
CA GLU A 196 9.43 -18.38 -22.91
C GLU A 196 10.62 -18.32 -21.94
N ARG A 197 11.24 -17.16 -21.72
CA ARG A 197 12.33 -16.95 -20.75
C ARG A 197 11.90 -16.81 -19.29
N GLY A 198 10.63 -16.53 -19.02
CA GLY A 198 10.05 -16.43 -17.67
C GLY A 198 9.12 -17.62 -17.33
N ALA A 199 8.83 -18.47 -18.32
CA ALA A 199 7.86 -19.53 -18.24
C ALA A 199 8.27 -20.66 -17.25
N ASP A 200 9.56 -20.94 -17.14
CA ASP A 200 10.06 -22.06 -16.32
C ASP A 200 9.79 -21.88 -14.82
N GLY A 201 9.80 -20.63 -14.33
CA GLY A 201 9.53 -20.35 -12.92
C GLY A 201 8.04 -20.28 -12.56
N LEU A 202 7.19 -19.78 -13.47
CA LEU A 202 5.75 -19.61 -13.21
C LEU A 202 4.93 -20.83 -13.64
N ASN A 203 5.35 -21.54 -14.69
CA ASN A 203 4.72 -22.80 -15.12
C ASN A 203 5.06 -23.96 -14.17
N ALA A 204 6.25 -23.98 -13.57
CA ALA A 204 6.58 -24.90 -12.49
C ALA A 204 5.70 -24.69 -11.25
N ALA A 205 5.31 -23.44 -10.95
CA ALA A 205 4.42 -23.15 -9.84
C ALA A 205 2.93 -23.40 -10.15
N ALA A 206 2.50 -23.29 -11.41
CA ALA A 206 1.07 -23.36 -11.77
C ALA A 206 0.65 -24.66 -12.45
N GLY A 207 1.55 -25.37 -13.12
CA GLY A 207 1.22 -26.51 -13.99
C GLY A 207 1.48 -27.89 -13.40
N ASN A 208 2.41 -28.04 -12.45
CA ASN A 208 2.83 -29.31 -11.88
C ASN A 208 2.57 -29.45 -10.38
N ALA A 209 1.79 -28.54 -9.77
CA ALA A 209 1.39 -28.74 -8.38
C ALA A 209 0.53 -30.03 -8.28
N PRO A 210 0.86 -30.99 -7.38
CA PRO A 210 0.03 -32.14 -7.13
C PRO A 210 -1.41 -31.71 -6.86
N LYS A 211 -2.40 -32.49 -7.32
CA LYS A 211 -3.83 -32.16 -7.12
C LYS A 211 -4.16 -31.79 -5.67
N ASP A 212 -3.47 -32.41 -4.73
CA ASP A 212 -3.61 -32.18 -3.29
C ASP A 212 -3.12 -30.79 -2.87
N GLU A 213 -2.07 -30.26 -3.50
CA GLU A 213 -1.53 -28.94 -3.21
C GLU A 213 -2.46 -27.84 -3.76
N ALA A 214 -2.99 -28.02 -4.97
CA ALA A 214 -3.97 -27.11 -5.55
C ALA A 214 -5.26 -27.05 -4.70
N THR A 215 -5.74 -28.20 -4.21
CA THR A 215 -6.89 -28.30 -3.33
C THR A 215 -6.61 -27.63 -1.97
N ARG A 216 -5.44 -27.87 -1.40
CA ARG A 216 -5.00 -27.24 -0.13
C ARG A 216 -4.91 -25.72 -0.26
N ASN A 217 -4.34 -25.22 -1.35
CA ASN A 217 -4.25 -23.78 -1.61
C ASN A 217 -5.63 -23.14 -1.80
N ARG A 218 -6.56 -23.85 -2.45
CA ARG A 218 -7.96 -23.41 -2.58
C ARG A 218 -8.63 -23.26 -1.21
N HIS A 219 -8.55 -24.30 -0.35
CA HIS A 219 -9.13 -24.25 0.99
C HIS A 219 -8.49 -23.17 1.87
N ARG A 220 -7.17 -22.97 1.74
CA ARG A 220 -6.46 -21.89 2.41
C ARG A 220 -6.97 -20.52 1.95
N GLY A 221 -7.15 -20.30 0.65
CA GLY A 221 -7.71 -19.07 0.10
C GLY A 221 -9.11 -18.77 0.63
N LEU A 222 -9.99 -19.77 0.64
CA LEU A 222 -11.35 -19.62 1.17
C LEU A 222 -11.35 -19.22 2.65
N ARG A 223 -10.57 -19.90 3.50
CA ARG A 223 -10.48 -19.61 4.94
C ARG A 223 -9.93 -18.21 5.21
N LEU A 224 -8.85 -17.83 4.54
CA LEU A 224 -8.24 -16.52 4.70
C LEU A 224 -9.14 -15.40 4.17
N GLY A 225 -9.81 -15.62 3.03
CA GLY A 225 -10.76 -14.68 2.49
C GLY A 225 -11.94 -14.39 3.43
N VAL A 226 -12.51 -15.44 4.04
CA VAL A 226 -13.54 -15.28 5.07
C VAL A 226 -13.01 -14.51 6.28
N GLY A 227 -11.82 -14.84 6.76
CA GLY A 227 -11.17 -14.12 7.86
C GLY A 227 -10.96 -12.64 7.56
N MET A 228 -10.55 -12.30 6.33
CA MET A 228 -10.40 -10.91 5.89
C MET A 228 -11.72 -10.16 5.81
N ILE A 229 -12.81 -10.82 5.37
CA ILE A 229 -14.15 -10.22 5.34
C ILE A 229 -14.59 -9.88 6.77
N VAL A 230 -14.53 -10.85 7.68
CA VAL A 230 -14.95 -10.65 9.07
C VAL A 230 -14.10 -9.58 9.76
N GLY A 231 -12.78 -9.65 9.60
CA GLY A 231 -11.85 -8.67 10.16
C GLY A 231 -12.03 -7.27 9.57
N GLY A 232 -12.29 -7.18 8.25
CA GLY A 232 -12.55 -5.91 7.57
C GLY A 232 -13.85 -5.25 8.01
N ILE A 233 -14.92 -6.04 8.21
CA ILE A 233 -16.18 -5.55 8.77
C ILE A 233 -15.95 -5.06 10.21
N ALA A 234 -15.29 -5.85 11.05
CA ALA A 234 -15.01 -5.46 12.42
C ALA A 234 -14.22 -4.14 12.49
N ALA A 235 -13.18 -4.01 11.67
CA ALA A 235 -12.36 -2.79 11.62
C ALA A 235 -13.11 -1.56 11.10
N PHE A 236 -14.08 -1.74 10.19
CA PHE A 236 -14.89 -0.65 9.66
C PHE A 236 -15.97 -0.17 10.66
N LEU A 237 -16.43 -1.04 11.57
CA LEU A 237 -17.45 -0.70 12.56
C LEU A 237 -16.89 -0.07 13.85
N PHE A 238 -15.58 -0.09 14.04
CA PHE A 238 -14.87 0.56 15.16
C PHE A 238 -14.39 1.95 14.82
#